data_eebfa84a9366b36c1c7cbc41e1581fcc
#
_entry.id   eebfa84a9366b36c1c7cbc41e1581fcc
#
_cell.length_a   1.000
_cell.length_b   1.000
_cell.length_c   1.000
_cell.angle_alpha   90.00
_cell.angle_beta   90.00
_cell.angle_gamma   90.00
#
_symmetry.space_group_name_H-M   'P 1'
#
loop_
_entity.id
_entity.type
_entity.pdbx_description
1 polymer ?
#
loop_
_entity_poly.entity_id
_entity_poly.type
_entity_poly.pdbx_seq_one_letter_code
_entity_poly.pdbx_strand_id
1 'polypeptide(L)'
;MSPFLPGRGMRTIMRSFLRMCFGRQGQRRLQSHRIFYRLKANVILHTPEPISRLVQRAEARVWVDGYQAFPRIEHLIRGARHTVFIQMYIWKDDEVGRRMAALLLDVAERGVSVEITKEAQGDVFEYNRDFLGTRGSRDEPWKRFWSHPSIHVTHAQRNDHAKVYVIDDAILLLTGMNIAEEYRYRWHDVLIELRGRHFVEAYLTGRCRESAAAPVRLVMNTPERKDVRKTVEELLTSAEESIVIEHAYLSDPAVIDLLIRQSILGIRVTVILSEHVNVHHYANMQAMARLLAGSSAIQVFLFPGIIHGKIMLIDHRRVFAGSANLFSQSLDTMGEVNVLIEGGNRRAVWRLKEVLRQDILRSRPLTSPPTMTFVSRWLAWLRL
;
A
#
# COMPACT_ATOMS: atom_id res chain seq x y z
N MET A 1 -37.10 -6.22 -31.73
CA MET A 1 -36.83 -6.44 -30.29
C MET A 1 -35.96 -5.30 -29.79
N SER A 2 -36.56 -4.41 -29.02
CA SER A 2 -35.92 -3.15 -28.54
C SER A 2 -35.01 -3.41 -27.36
N PRO A 3 -33.81 -2.78 -27.22
CA PRO A 3 -32.91 -2.99 -26.08
C PRO A 3 -33.45 -2.25 -24.85
N PHE A 4 -33.53 -2.95 -23.74
CA PHE A 4 -33.88 -2.42 -22.42
C PHE A 4 -32.87 -1.33 -21.99
N LEU A 5 -33.34 -0.10 -21.86
CA LEU A 5 -32.62 0.99 -21.19
C LEU A 5 -32.84 0.86 -19.67
N PRO A 6 -31.80 1.01 -18.85
CA PRO A 6 -31.95 0.94 -17.40
C PRO A 6 -32.77 2.11 -16.87
N GLY A 7 -33.67 1.82 -15.90
CA GLY A 7 -34.61 2.76 -15.33
C GLY A 7 -33.99 3.98 -14.65
N ARG A 8 -34.77 5.08 -14.55
CA ARG A 8 -34.36 6.39 -13.99
C ARG A 8 -33.67 6.31 -12.60
N GLY A 9 -34.04 5.36 -11.75
CA GLY A 9 -33.47 5.18 -10.42
C GLY A 9 -31.99 4.80 -10.43
N MET A 10 -31.58 3.91 -11.33
CA MET A 10 -30.17 3.45 -11.42
C MET A 10 -29.24 4.54 -11.96
N ARG A 11 -29.75 5.43 -12.82
CA ARG A 11 -28.99 6.61 -13.29
C ARG A 11 -28.74 7.65 -12.19
N THR A 12 -29.64 7.78 -11.24
CA THR A 12 -29.51 8.71 -10.10
C THR A 12 -28.50 8.20 -9.10
N ILE A 13 -28.52 6.93 -8.76
CA ILE A 13 -27.54 6.28 -7.86
C ILE A 13 -26.14 6.34 -8.51
N MET A 14 -26.02 6.04 -9.79
CA MET A 14 -24.76 6.10 -10.51
C MET A 14 -24.21 7.53 -10.64
N ARG A 15 -25.07 8.55 -10.83
CA ARG A 15 -24.67 9.96 -10.82
C ARG A 15 -24.24 10.45 -9.45
N SER A 16 -24.86 9.99 -8.36
CA SER A 16 -24.44 10.29 -6.99
C SER A 16 -23.11 9.62 -6.65
N PHE A 17 -22.92 8.36 -7.04
CA PHE A 17 -21.66 7.64 -6.90
C PHE A 17 -20.52 8.30 -7.69
N LEU A 18 -20.76 8.70 -8.94
CA LEU A 18 -19.80 9.41 -9.77
C LEU A 18 -19.50 10.84 -9.25
N ARG A 19 -20.49 11.55 -8.67
CA ARG A 19 -20.24 12.85 -8.03
C ARG A 19 -19.42 12.71 -6.74
N MET A 20 -19.59 11.65 -5.98
CA MET A 20 -18.79 11.35 -4.79
C MET A 20 -17.34 11.02 -5.17
N CYS A 21 -17.13 10.31 -6.28
CA CYS A 21 -15.79 9.95 -6.77
C CYS A 21 -15.06 11.08 -7.53
N PHE A 22 -15.77 12.05 -8.11
CA PHE A 22 -15.20 13.06 -9.04
C PHE A 22 -15.62 14.52 -8.78
N GLY A 23 -16.00 14.88 -7.56
CA GLY A 23 -16.49 16.21 -7.21
C GLY A 23 -15.51 17.35 -7.56
N ARG A 24 -16.02 18.38 -8.26
CA ARG A 24 -15.32 19.62 -8.66
C ARG A 24 -14.94 20.50 -7.45
N GLN A 25 -13.85 20.22 -6.73
CA GLN A 25 -13.32 21.14 -5.72
C GLN A 25 -11.77 21.18 -5.69
N GLY A 26 -11.12 21.16 -6.85
CA GLY A 26 -9.65 21.07 -6.97
C GLY A 26 -8.86 22.35 -6.67
N GLN A 27 -9.45 23.55 -6.67
CA GLN A 27 -8.63 24.79 -6.68
C GLN A 27 -8.46 25.52 -5.34
N ARG A 28 -9.24 25.27 -4.30
CA ARG A 28 -9.04 25.91 -2.98
C ARG A 28 -8.18 25.08 -1.99
N ARG A 29 -7.74 23.88 -2.38
CA ARG A 29 -7.07 22.91 -1.50
C ARG A 29 -5.55 22.97 -1.45
N LEU A 30 -4.89 23.77 -2.31
CA LEU A 30 -3.42 23.88 -2.36
C LEU A 30 -2.79 24.56 -1.13
N GLN A 31 -3.52 25.40 -0.41
CA GLN A 31 -2.98 26.08 0.78
C GLN A 31 -2.93 25.19 2.03
N SER A 32 -3.89 24.29 2.22
CA SER A 32 -3.92 23.38 3.38
C SER A 32 -2.79 22.34 3.35
N HIS A 33 -2.33 21.92 2.17
CA HIS A 33 -1.25 20.96 2.01
C HIS A 33 0.13 21.50 2.43
N ARG A 34 0.41 22.79 2.17
CA ARG A 34 1.66 23.44 2.63
C ARG A 34 1.73 23.48 4.16
N ILE A 35 0.60 23.63 4.84
CA ILE A 35 0.51 23.64 6.30
C ILE A 35 0.75 22.25 6.86
N PHE A 36 0.18 21.20 6.26
CA PHE A 36 0.29 19.83 6.72
C PHE A 36 1.73 19.27 6.66
N TYR A 37 2.45 19.50 5.56
CA TYR A 37 3.87 19.12 5.46
C TYR A 37 4.78 20.03 6.30
N ARG A 38 4.40 21.30 6.53
CA ARG A 38 5.12 22.18 7.47
C ARG A 38 4.94 21.74 8.92
N LEU A 39 3.76 21.28 9.33
CA LEU A 39 3.54 20.72 10.67
C LEU A 39 4.33 19.43 10.87
N LYS A 40 4.35 18.53 9.86
CA LYS A 40 5.23 17.33 9.88
C LYS A 40 6.72 17.70 10.04
N ALA A 41 7.17 18.81 9.46
CA ALA A 41 8.56 19.24 9.50
C ALA A 41 8.97 19.94 10.81
N ASN A 42 8.05 20.61 11.51
CA ASN A 42 8.38 21.40 12.69
C ASN A 42 8.54 20.58 13.98
N VAL A 43 8.11 19.32 14.00
CA VAL A 43 8.18 18.47 15.22
C VAL A 43 9.54 17.80 15.40
N ILE A 44 10.41 17.75 14.37
CA ILE A 44 11.48 16.71 14.35
C ILE A 44 12.93 17.24 14.16
N LEU A 45 13.20 18.52 13.98
CA LEU A 45 14.54 18.94 13.55
C LEU A 45 15.44 19.46 14.70
N HIS A 46 16.21 18.58 15.31
CA HIS A 46 17.42 18.93 16.05
C HIS A 46 18.65 18.24 15.47
N THR A 47 19.57 19.08 14.89
CA THR A 47 20.94 18.84 14.41
C THR A 47 21.21 17.83 13.28
N PRO A 48 21.89 18.24 12.20
CA PRO A 48 22.20 17.36 11.07
C PRO A 48 23.50 16.59 11.27
N GLU A 49 23.45 15.27 11.15
CA GLU A 49 24.66 14.44 10.96
C GLU A 49 25.02 14.32 9.46
N PRO A 50 26.31 14.20 9.09
CA PRO A 50 26.73 14.12 7.71
C PRO A 50 26.27 12.83 7.02
N ILE A 51 25.57 13.00 5.89
CA ILE A 51 24.82 12.01 5.10
C ILE A 51 25.69 10.83 4.63
N SER A 52 26.98 11.01 4.42
CA SER A 52 27.88 9.98 3.87
C SER A 52 28.10 8.75 4.76
N ARG A 53 27.93 8.87 6.08
CA ARG A 53 28.03 7.73 7.02
C ARG A 53 26.71 6.99 7.23
N LEU A 54 25.58 7.61 6.95
CA LEU A 54 24.24 7.04 7.17
C LEU A 54 23.83 6.06 6.07
N VAL A 55 24.24 6.30 4.82
CA VAL A 55 23.92 5.43 3.66
C VAL A 55 24.53 4.02 3.81
N GLN A 56 25.66 3.86 4.49
CA GLN A 56 26.32 2.58 4.67
C GLN A 56 25.64 1.64 5.70
N ARG A 57 24.69 2.12 6.51
CA ARG A 57 23.99 1.36 7.55
C ARG A 57 22.49 1.22 7.34
N ALA A 58 21.98 1.48 6.12
CA ALA A 58 20.57 1.30 5.80
C ALA A 58 20.19 -0.20 5.94
N GLU A 59 19.52 -0.54 7.02
CA GLU A 59 19.06 -1.91 7.29
C GLU A 59 17.57 -2.00 7.00
N ALA A 60 17.21 -2.76 5.95
CA ALA A 60 15.83 -3.16 5.68
C ALA A 60 15.58 -4.56 6.26
N ARG A 61 14.49 -4.71 7.02
CA ARG A 61 14.00 -6.00 7.52
C ARG A 61 12.61 -6.27 7.00
N VAL A 62 12.30 -7.54 6.77
CA VAL A 62 11.02 -7.98 6.22
C VAL A 62 10.32 -8.91 7.20
N TRP A 63 9.07 -8.62 7.47
CA TRP A 63 8.15 -9.40 8.29
C TRP A 63 6.99 -9.85 7.40
N VAL A 64 6.68 -11.13 7.42
CA VAL A 64 5.69 -11.74 6.52
C VAL A 64 4.41 -11.97 7.28
N ASP A 65 3.31 -11.63 6.67
CA ASP A 65 1.96 -11.73 7.20
C ASP A 65 1.71 -10.96 8.51
N GLY A 66 0.46 -10.72 8.81
CA GLY A 66 0.06 -10.01 10.01
C GLY A 66 0.50 -10.70 11.29
N TYR A 67 0.67 -12.02 11.29
CA TYR A 67 1.18 -12.79 12.44
C TYR A 67 2.60 -12.39 12.86
N GLN A 68 3.43 -11.96 11.92
CA GLN A 68 4.76 -11.43 12.22
C GLN A 68 4.76 -9.90 12.34
N ALA A 69 4.02 -9.23 11.45
CA ALA A 69 4.02 -7.79 11.31
C ALA A 69 3.41 -7.08 12.54
N PHE A 70 2.19 -7.47 12.94
CA PHE A 70 1.52 -6.79 14.05
C PHE A 70 2.25 -6.93 15.40
N PRO A 71 2.74 -8.11 15.81
CA PRO A 71 3.56 -8.20 17.03
C PRO A 71 4.82 -7.34 16.94
N ARG A 72 5.42 -7.20 15.74
CA ARG A 72 6.57 -6.32 15.55
C ARG A 72 6.22 -4.86 15.68
N ILE A 73 5.14 -4.40 15.05
CA ILE A 73 4.62 -3.03 15.18
C ILE A 73 4.32 -2.73 16.65
N GLU A 74 3.57 -3.61 17.32
CA GLU A 74 3.21 -3.47 18.73
C GLU A 74 4.44 -3.40 19.64
N HIS A 75 5.46 -4.25 19.38
CA HIS A 75 6.70 -4.23 20.14
C HIS A 75 7.44 -2.89 20.01
N LEU A 76 7.52 -2.35 18.79
CA LEU A 76 8.18 -1.06 18.54
C LEU A 76 7.41 0.10 19.16
N ILE A 77 6.08 0.11 19.06
CA ILE A 77 5.23 1.12 19.71
C ILE A 77 5.41 1.07 21.23
N ARG A 78 5.39 -0.13 21.86
CA ARG A 78 5.64 -0.26 23.32
C ARG A 78 6.98 0.29 23.74
N GLY A 79 7.99 0.15 22.88
CA GLY A 79 9.35 0.64 23.13
C GLY A 79 9.56 2.12 22.80
N ALA A 80 8.56 2.81 22.25
CA ALA A 80 8.67 4.23 21.92
C ALA A 80 8.91 5.08 23.17
N ARG A 81 9.78 6.08 23.02
CA ARG A 81 10.20 6.98 24.12
C ARG A 81 9.72 8.41 23.94
N HIS A 82 9.52 8.83 22.70
CA HIS A 82 9.22 10.23 22.37
C HIS A 82 8.00 10.37 21.49
N THR A 83 7.98 9.70 20.34
CA THR A 83 6.95 9.92 19.32
C THR A 83 6.52 8.63 18.64
N VAL A 84 5.22 8.54 18.37
CA VAL A 84 4.63 7.55 17.45
C VAL A 84 3.79 8.30 16.43
N PHE A 85 4.14 8.19 15.15
CA PHE A 85 3.29 8.69 14.07
C PHE A 85 2.73 7.52 13.27
N ILE A 86 1.44 7.57 12.95
CA ILE A 86 0.75 6.56 12.14
C ILE A 86 0.00 7.25 11.00
N GLN A 87 0.26 6.83 9.77
CA GLN A 87 -0.62 7.12 8.65
C GLN A 87 -1.35 5.85 8.26
N MET A 88 -2.69 5.90 8.19
CA MET A 88 -3.51 4.71 7.98
C MET A 88 -4.69 5.00 7.06
N TYR A 89 -4.93 4.09 6.10
CA TYR A 89 -6.07 4.19 5.19
C TYR A 89 -7.34 3.65 5.83
N ILE A 90 -7.31 2.40 6.37
CA ILE A 90 -8.44 1.78 7.07
C ILE A 90 -8.02 1.41 8.50
N TRP A 91 -8.86 1.75 9.47
CA TRP A 91 -8.75 1.33 10.87
C TRP A 91 -10.11 0.91 11.38
N LYS A 92 -10.36 -0.41 11.44
CA LYS A 92 -11.65 -0.96 11.83
C LYS A 92 -11.84 -0.97 13.34
N ASP A 93 -13.10 -0.87 13.76
CA ASP A 93 -13.52 -1.13 15.13
C ASP A 93 -13.74 -2.63 15.34
N ASP A 94 -12.66 -3.40 15.25
CA ASP A 94 -12.58 -4.82 15.54
C ASP A 94 -11.56 -5.11 16.66
N GLU A 95 -11.31 -6.34 16.99
CA GLU A 95 -10.36 -6.73 18.05
C GLU A 95 -8.97 -6.11 17.80
N VAL A 96 -8.48 -6.14 16.57
CA VAL A 96 -7.16 -5.63 16.21
C VAL A 96 -7.10 -4.10 16.32
N GLY A 97 -8.15 -3.43 15.85
CA GLY A 97 -8.26 -1.96 15.94
C GLY A 97 -8.35 -1.47 17.37
N ARG A 98 -9.15 -2.13 18.20
CA ARG A 98 -9.29 -1.82 19.64
C ARG A 98 -8.00 -2.08 20.41
N ARG A 99 -7.32 -3.19 20.12
CA ARG A 99 -6.03 -3.52 20.71
C ARG A 99 -4.94 -2.49 20.36
N MET A 100 -4.91 -2.01 19.12
CA MET A 100 -4.00 -0.95 18.69
C MET A 100 -4.30 0.37 19.41
N ALA A 101 -5.57 0.76 19.53
CA ALA A 101 -5.97 1.95 20.24
C ALA A 101 -5.59 1.90 21.74
N ALA A 102 -5.84 0.77 22.40
CA ALA A 102 -5.44 0.55 23.80
C ALA A 102 -3.92 0.67 23.98
N LEU A 103 -3.13 0.09 23.06
CA LEU A 103 -1.67 0.19 23.08
C LEU A 103 -1.18 1.64 22.91
N LEU A 104 -1.80 2.41 22.02
CA LEU A 104 -1.42 3.82 21.82
C LEU A 104 -1.83 4.68 23.01
N LEU A 105 -2.95 4.38 23.64
CA LEU A 105 -3.36 5.05 24.89
C LEU A 105 -2.34 4.77 26.01
N ASP A 106 -1.92 3.52 26.20
CA ASP A 106 -0.90 3.13 27.19
C ASP A 106 0.44 3.87 26.97
N VAL A 107 0.92 4.02 25.75
CA VAL A 107 2.16 4.75 25.50
C VAL A 107 1.98 6.27 25.64
N ALA A 108 0.81 6.82 25.30
CA ALA A 108 0.48 8.23 25.50
C ALA A 108 0.42 8.59 27.00
N GLU A 109 -0.15 7.71 27.83
CA GLU A 109 -0.16 7.85 29.31
C GLU A 109 1.24 7.87 29.91
N ARG A 110 2.25 7.30 29.23
CA ARG A 110 3.67 7.38 29.60
C ARG A 110 4.37 8.65 29.08
N GLY A 111 3.65 9.54 28.43
CA GLY A 111 4.19 10.82 27.91
C GLY A 111 4.69 10.76 26.46
N VAL A 112 4.46 9.67 25.72
CA VAL A 112 4.78 9.60 24.29
C VAL A 112 3.75 10.41 23.49
N SER A 113 4.20 11.27 22.58
CA SER A 113 3.32 11.97 21.65
C SER A 113 2.86 11.03 20.55
N VAL A 114 1.56 10.92 20.32
CA VAL A 114 0.95 10.06 19.32
C VAL A 114 0.25 10.91 18.27
N GLU A 115 0.68 10.84 17.04
CA GLU A 115 0.06 11.52 15.91
C GLU A 115 -0.50 10.49 14.93
N ILE A 116 -1.76 10.62 14.56
CA ILE A 116 -2.44 9.71 13.64
C ILE A 116 -3.04 10.52 12.50
N THR A 117 -2.72 10.13 11.27
CA THR A 117 -3.38 10.63 10.08
C THR A 117 -4.21 9.53 9.46
N LYS A 118 -5.52 9.69 9.42
CA LYS A 118 -6.46 8.80 8.74
C LYS A 118 -6.86 9.37 7.39
N GLU A 119 -7.24 8.51 6.46
CA GLU A 119 -7.77 8.92 5.17
C GLU A 119 -9.31 8.88 5.19
N ALA A 120 -9.95 10.01 4.87
CA ALA A 120 -11.40 10.14 4.92
C ALA A 120 -12.16 9.17 3.99
N GLN A 121 -11.55 8.76 2.86
CA GLN A 121 -12.15 7.75 1.98
C GLN A 121 -12.03 6.34 2.59
N GLY A 122 -10.97 6.09 3.36
CA GLY A 122 -10.78 4.84 4.08
C GLY A 122 -11.88 4.58 5.10
N ASP A 123 -12.40 5.64 5.72
CA ASP A 123 -13.49 5.57 6.70
C ASP A 123 -14.75 4.89 6.13
N VAL A 124 -14.99 5.01 4.82
CA VAL A 124 -16.13 4.32 4.15
C VAL A 124 -16.00 2.79 4.23
N PHE A 125 -14.79 2.26 4.28
CA PHE A 125 -14.50 0.82 4.37
C PHE A 125 -14.40 0.32 5.82
N GLU A 126 -14.45 1.22 6.81
CA GLU A 126 -14.39 0.87 8.23
C GLU A 126 -15.74 0.41 8.77
N TYR A 127 -16.82 0.88 8.13
CA TYR A 127 -18.17 0.52 8.53
C TYR A 127 -18.47 -0.93 8.16
N ASN A 128 -18.65 -1.77 9.17
CA ASN A 128 -19.16 -3.13 9.01
C ASN A 128 -20.59 -3.10 8.48
N ARG A 129 -21.13 -4.26 8.02
CA ARG A 129 -22.50 -4.43 7.52
C ARG A 129 -23.61 -3.89 8.43
N ASP A 130 -23.29 -3.61 9.69
CA ASP A 130 -24.18 -3.05 10.69
C ASP A 130 -24.38 -1.53 10.60
N PHE A 131 -23.92 -0.91 9.52
CA PHE A 131 -24.04 0.54 9.27
C PHE A 131 -25.49 1.08 9.36
N LEU A 132 -26.50 0.25 9.14
CA LEU A 132 -27.91 0.63 9.21
C LEU A 132 -28.56 0.48 10.60
N GLY A 133 -27.90 -0.09 11.60
CA GLY A 133 -28.54 -0.45 12.86
C GLY A 133 -27.94 0.09 14.15
N THR A 134 -26.64 0.25 14.25
CA THR A 134 -26.02 0.73 15.50
C THR A 134 -24.92 1.72 15.20
N ARG A 135 -25.11 2.97 15.64
CA ARG A 135 -23.99 3.89 15.87
C ARG A 135 -23.01 3.14 16.76
N GLY A 136 -21.85 2.79 16.21
CA GLY A 136 -20.83 1.99 16.87
C GLY A 136 -20.69 2.41 18.32
N SER A 137 -20.64 1.45 19.19
CA SER A 137 -20.47 1.62 20.61
C SER A 137 -19.31 2.62 20.82
N ARG A 138 -19.65 3.79 21.33
CA ARG A 138 -18.69 4.75 21.86
C ARG A 138 -18.26 4.25 23.24
N ASP A 139 -17.71 3.05 23.28
CA ASP A 139 -17.21 2.42 24.50
C ASP A 139 -16.14 3.30 25.15
N GLU A 140 -16.01 3.23 26.44
CA GLU A 140 -15.09 4.04 27.24
C GLU A 140 -13.62 4.04 26.74
N PRO A 141 -13.04 2.92 26.22
CA PRO A 141 -11.69 2.95 25.66
C PRO A 141 -11.53 3.89 24.48
N TRP A 142 -12.51 3.95 23.55
CA TRP A 142 -12.48 4.86 22.42
C TRP A 142 -12.64 6.31 22.82
N LYS A 143 -13.52 6.63 23.80
CA LYS A 143 -13.67 7.98 24.32
C LYS A 143 -12.37 8.49 24.96
N ARG A 144 -11.72 7.67 25.80
CA ARG A 144 -10.42 8.00 26.40
C ARG A 144 -9.35 8.22 25.33
N PHE A 145 -9.29 7.34 24.31
CA PHE A 145 -8.36 7.45 23.19
C PHE A 145 -8.53 8.78 22.45
N TRP A 146 -9.75 9.11 22.03
CA TRP A 146 -10.04 10.33 21.27
C TRP A 146 -9.89 11.64 22.09
N SER A 147 -9.96 11.58 23.39
CA SER A 147 -9.87 12.75 24.28
C SER A 147 -8.50 12.92 24.95
N HIS A 148 -7.56 11.98 24.74
CA HIS A 148 -6.25 12.05 25.39
C HIS A 148 -5.39 13.20 24.83
N PRO A 149 -4.80 14.08 25.69
CA PRO A 149 -4.10 15.28 25.24
C PRO A 149 -2.84 15.01 24.40
N SER A 150 -2.22 13.83 24.55
CA SER A 150 -1.05 13.43 23.78
C SER A 150 -1.39 12.62 22.53
N ILE A 151 -2.67 12.42 22.18
CA ILE A 151 -3.12 11.71 20.98
C ILE A 151 -3.80 12.69 20.04
N HIS A 152 -3.21 12.94 18.89
CA HIS A 152 -3.72 13.86 17.88
C HIS A 152 -4.12 13.08 16.63
N VAL A 153 -5.42 13.07 16.32
CA VAL A 153 -5.95 12.42 15.12
C VAL A 153 -6.39 13.46 14.12
N THR A 154 -5.86 13.36 12.92
CA THR A 154 -6.19 14.21 11.78
C THR A 154 -6.72 13.38 10.62
N HIS A 155 -7.62 13.95 9.82
CA HIS A 155 -8.14 13.30 8.62
C HIS A 155 -7.55 13.99 7.40
N ALA A 156 -6.78 13.24 6.63
CA ALA A 156 -6.31 13.69 5.33
C ALA A 156 -7.51 13.75 4.37
N GLN A 157 -7.67 14.90 3.70
CA GLN A 157 -8.69 15.07 2.66
C GLN A 157 -8.13 14.72 1.28
N ARG A 158 -7.30 13.72 1.21
CA ARG A 158 -6.57 13.24 0.05
C ARG A 158 -6.76 11.74 -0.07
N ASN A 159 -6.76 11.27 -1.30
CA ASN A 159 -6.67 9.84 -1.58
C ASN A 159 -5.25 9.34 -1.28
N ASP A 160 -4.93 9.18 0.01
CA ASP A 160 -3.61 8.77 0.50
C ASP A 160 -3.69 7.33 1.00
N HIS A 161 -3.24 6.40 0.16
CA HIS A 161 -3.38 4.96 0.39
C HIS A 161 -2.20 4.35 1.18
N ALA A 162 -1.22 5.15 1.58
CA ALA A 162 -0.07 4.67 2.33
C ALA A 162 -0.45 4.19 3.75
N LYS A 163 0.23 3.14 4.24
CA LYS A 163 0.17 2.62 5.59
C LYS A 163 1.56 2.65 6.17
N VAL A 164 1.78 3.59 7.10
CA VAL A 164 3.12 3.90 7.60
C VAL A 164 3.08 4.10 9.10
N TYR A 165 4.15 3.63 9.78
CA TYR A 165 4.41 3.94 11.17
C TYR A 165 5.81 4.54 11.29
N VAL A 166 5.95 5.61 12.05
CA VAL A 166 7.23 6.21 12.42
C VAL A 166 7.37 6.13 13.94
N ILE A 167 8.51 5.59 14.40
CA ILE A 167 8.79 5.44 15.82
C ILE A 167 10.08 6.18 16.17
N ASP A 168 9.98 7.14 17.09
CA ASP A 168 11.12 7.90 17.68
C ASP A 168 12.05 8.50 16.60
N ASP A 169 11.51 8.95 15.46
CA ASP A 169 12.28 9.52 14.36
C ASP A 169 13.42 8.65 13.80
N ALA A 170 13.45 7.39 14.17
CA ALA A 170 14.55 6.46 13.87
C ALA A 170 14.11 5.25 13.05
N ILE A 171 12.84 4.87 13.13
CA ILE A 171 12.31 3.67 12.48
C ILE A 171 11.11 4.06 11.62
N LEU A 172 11.16 3.67 10.36
CA LEU A 172 10.06 3.78 9.41
C LEU A 172 9.56 2.37 9.08
N LEU A 173 8.28 2.12 9.30
CA LEU A 173 7.60 0.90 8.88
C LEU A 173 6.65 1.23 7.74
N LEU A 174 6.70 0.45 6.68
CA LEU A 174 5.76 0.58 5.55
C LEU A 174 5.19 -0.79 5.17
N THR A 175 3.92 -0.82 4.81
CA THR A 175 3.19 -2.06 4.54
C THR A 175 1.97 -1.80 3.64
N GLY A 176 1.39 -2.86 3.08
CA GLY A 176 0.06 -2.84 2.51
C GLY A 176 -1.05 -2.99 3.55
N MET A 177 -0.74 -3.53 4.75
CA MET A 177 -1.72 -3.89 5.78
C MET A 177 -2.38 -2.67 6.43
N ASN A 178 -3.70 -2.70 6.50
CA ASN A 178 -4.47 -1.79 7.34
C ASN A 178 -4.59 -2.36 8.77
N ILE A 179 -5.16 -1.59 9.69
CA ILE A 179 -5.42 -2.02 11.07
C ILE A 179 -6.81 -2.67 11.12
N ALA A 180 -6.85 -4.00 10.88
CA ALA A 180 -8.06 -4.82 10.97
C ALA A 180 -7.71 -6.31 11.04
N GLU A 181 -8.69 -7.13 11.47
CA GLU A 181 -8.52 -8.56 11.68
C GLU A 181 -8.11 -9.33 10.43
N GLU A 182 -8.67 -9.00 9.28
CA GLU A 182 -8.33 -9.68 8.02
C GLU A 182 -6.86 -9.53 7.65
N TYR A 183 -6.25 -8.36 7.90
CA TYR A 183 -4.84 -8.12 7.64
C TYR A 183 -3.95 -8.82 8.67
N ARG A 184 -4.38 -8.93 9.92
CA ARG A 184 -3.60 -9.59 10.96
C ARG A 184 -3.63 -11.11 10.83
N TYR A 185 -4.76 -11.70 10.45
CA TYR A 185 -4.99 -13.13 10.64
C TYR A 185 -5.20 -13.93 9.36
N ARG A 186 -5.51 -13.27 8.22
CA ARG A 186 -6.00 -13.97 7.03
C ARG A 186 -5.30 -13.64 5.73
N TRP A 187 -4.91 -12.37 5.53
CA TRP A 187 -4.39 -11.92 4.24
C TRP A 187 -2.88 -11.99 4.19
N HIS A 188 -2.36 -12.35 3.01
CA HIS A 188 -0.94 -12.41 2.76
C HIS A 188 -0.41 -11.02 2.38
N ASP A 189 0.57 -10.52 3.13
CA ASP A 189 1.18 -9.20 2.93
C ASP A 189 2.55 -9.16 3.61
N VAL A 190 3.31 -8.09 3.40
CA VAL A 190 4.61 -7.87 4.02
C VAL A 190 4.69 -6.52 4.72
N LEU A 191 5.44 -6.49 5.82
CA LEU A 191 5.87 -5.28 6.48
C LEU A 191 7.36 -5.09 6.25
N ILE A 192 7.77 -3.89 5.84
CA ILE A 192 9.17 -3.52 5.68
C ILE A 192 9.54 -2.53 6.77
N GLU A 193 10.55 -2.86 7.56
CA GLU A 193 11.14 -2.03 8.60
C GLU A 193 12.44 -1.42 8.07
N LEU A 194 12.50 -0.10 8.03
CA LEU A 194 13.67 0.68 7.67
C LEU A 194 14.20 1.39 8.91
N ARG A 195 15.48 1.22 9.18
CA ARG A 195 16.16 1.90 10.30
C ARG A 195 17.09 2.98 9.78
N GLY A 196 16.92 4.17 10.31
CA GLY A 196 17.71 5.34 9.98
C GLY A 196 16.84 6.59 9.90
N ARG A 197 17.31 7.65 10.55
CA ARG A 197 16.62 8.95 10.59
C ARG A 197 16.35 9.53 9.19
N HIS A 198 17.27 9.29 8.24
CA HIS A 198 17.12 9.77 6.87
C HIS A 198 15.88 9.23 6.16
N PHE A 199 15.45 7.98 6.43
CA PHE A 199 14.19 7.44 5.88
C PHE A 199 12.98 8.15 6.47
N VAL A 200 13.00 8.43 7.77
CA VAL A 200 11.96 9.18 8.45
C VAL A 200 11.86 10.60 7.90
N GLU A 201 13.00 11.29 7.76
CA GLU A 201 13.06 12.65 7.18
C GLU A 201 12.55 12.64 5.73
N ALA A 202 12.99 11.68 4.91
CA ALA A 202 12.55 11.55 3.52
C ALA A 202 11.03 11.37 3.43
N TYR A 203 10.46 10.52 4.28
CA TYR A 203 9.02 10.30 4.34
C TYR A 203 8.27 11.56 4.80
N LEU A 204 8.66 12.16 5.93
CA LEU A 204 7.96 13.30 6.53
C LEU A 204 8.05 14.58 5.68
N THR A 205 9.17 14.78 5.00
CA THR A 205 9.38 15.98 4.16
C THR A 205 8.93 15.80 2.72
N GLY A 206 8.65 14.56 2.28
CA GLY A 206 8.42 14.23 0.88
C GLY A 206 9.68 14.38 0.01
N ARG A 207 10.86 14.59 0.60
CA ARG A 207 12.12 14.85 -0.08
C ARG A 207 13.09 13.71 0.16
N CYS A 208 13.34 12.89 -0.85
CA CYS A 208 14.44 11.94 -0.80
C CYS A 208 15.75 12.69 -1.04
N ARG A 209 16.62 12.75 -0.02
CA ARG A 209 18.00 13.23 -0.14
C ARG A 209 18.96 12.12 -0.56
N GLU A 210 18.43 10.93 -0.79
CA GLU A 210 19.21 9.77 -1.15
C GLU A 210 19.68 9.88 -2.60
N SER A 211 20.93 9.45 -2.83
CA SER A 211 21.44 9.26 -4.19
C SER A 211 20.57 8.23 -4.91
N ALA A 212 20.37 8.40 -6.23
CA ALA A 212 19.72 7.38 -7.06
C ALA A 212 20.45 6.02 -7.01
N ALA A 213 21.71 6.01 -6.59
CA ALA A 213 22.54 4.81 -6.40
C ALA A 213 22.46 4.24 -4.97
N ALA A 214 21.63 4.80 -4.07
CA ALA A 214 21.49 4.24 -2.73
C ALA A 214 20.87 2.84 -2.78
N PRO A 215 21.43 1.86 -2.03
CA PRO A 215 20.96 0.47 -2.08
C PRO A 215 19.55 0.26 -1.52
N VAL A 216 19.04 1.22 -0.77
CA VAL A 216 17.66 1.26 -0.27
C VAL A 216 17.17 2.69 -0.37
N ARG A 217 16.06 2.91 -1.05
CA ARG A 217 15.47 4.25 -1.21
C ARG A 217 13.95 4.22 -1.18
N LEU A 218 13.34 5.30 -0.71
CA LEU A 218 11.89 5.47 -0.75
C LEU A 218 11.45 5.97 -2.14
N VAL A 219 10.34 5.41 -2.59
CA VAL A 219 9.64 5.82 -3.83
C VAL A 219 8.22 6.19 -3.46
N MET A 220 7.85 7.45 -3.69
CA MET A 220 6.60 7.98 -3.16
C MET A 220 5.81 8.75 -4.21
N ASN A 221 4.49 8.68 -4.07
CA ASN A 221 3.59 9.66 -4.63
C ASN A 221 3.15 10.62 -3.53
N THR A 222 3.50 11.88 -3.69
CA THR A 222 3.07 13.00 -2.85
C THR A 222 2.42 14.06 -3.76
N PRO A 223 1.87 15.17 -3.23
CA PRO A 223 1.38 16.24 -4.10
C PRO A 223 2.43 16.77 -5.05
N GLU A 224 3.69 16.82 -4.58
CA GLU A 224 4.82 17.41 -5.29
C GLU A 224 5.61 16.41 -6.13
N ARG A 225 5.43 15.09 -5.86
CA ARG A 225 6.20 14.01 -6.50
C ARG A 225 5.26 12.90 -6.98
N LYS A 226 5.57 12.36 -8.15
CA LYS A 226 4.87 11.23 -8.78
C LYS A 226 5.89 10.22 -9.30
N ASP A 227 6.62 9.60 -8.35
CA ASP A 227 7.75 8.74 -8.69
C ASP A 227 7.37 7.28 -8.90
N VAL A 228 6.19 6.84 -8.42
CA VAL A 228 5.82 5.42 -8.41
C VAL A 228 5.71 4.86 -9.81
N ARG A 229 4.92 5.49 -10.71
CA ARG A 229 4.78 5.03 -12.10
C ARG A 229 6.13 4.96 -12.80
N LYS A 230 6.88 6.05 -12.76
CA LYS A 230 8.20 6.13 -13.40
C LYS A 230 9.11 5.01 -12.93
N THR A 231 9.18 4.77 -11.62
CA THR A 231 10.03 3.70 -11.07
C THR A 231 9.56 2.31 -11.50
N VAL A 232 8.24 2.06 -11.52
CA VAL A 232 7.69 0.78 -11.99
C VAL A 232 8.05 0.55 -13.46
N GLU A 233 7.84 1.54 -14.33
CA GLU A 233 8.16 1.44 -15.75
C GLU A 233 9.67 1.27 -16.00
N GLU A 234 10.53 2.01 -15.28
CA GLU A 234 11.98 1.87 -15.35
C GLU A 234 12.44 0.47 -14.91
N LEU A 235 11.88 -0.09 -13.85
CA LEU A 235 12.21 -1.43 -13.36
C LEU A 235 11.80 -2.51 -14.38
N LEU A 236 10.60 -2.40 -14.94
CA LEU A 236 10.12 -3.36 -15.93
C LEU A 236 10.94 -3.30 -17.23
N THR A 237 11.22 -2.08 -17.74
CA THR A 237 11.95 -1.90 -19.01
C THR A 237 13.43 -2.24 -18.89
N SER A 238 14.03 -2.11 -17.72
CA SER A 238 15.43 -2.42 -17.46
C SER A 238 15.67 -3.86 -16.97
N ALA A 239 14.66 -4.72 -17.01
CA ALA A 239 14.82 -6.14 -16.70
C ALA A 239 15.67 -6.83 -17.77
N GLU A 240 16.65 -7.62 -17.33
CA GLU A 240 17.60 -8.34 -18.19
C GLU A 240 17.36 -9.85 -18.20
N GLU A 241 16.78 -10.39 -17.12
CA GLU A 241 16.64 -11.83 -16.93
C GLU A 241 15.23 -12.23 -16.54
N SER A 242 14.64 -11.57 -15.51
CA SER A 242 13.37 -12.01 -14.96
C SER A 242 12.59 -10.90 -14.25
N ILE A 243 11.28 -11.01 -14.34
CA ILE A 243 10.29 -10.18 -13.63
C ILE A 243 9.38 -11.14 -12.87
N VAL A 244 9.30 -11.00 -11.54
CA VAL A 244 8.32 -11.69 -10.70
C VAL A 244 7.47 -10.63 -9.99
N ILE A 245 6.17 -10.71 -10.18
CA ILE A 245 5.19 -9.78 -9.58
C ILE A 245 4.22 -10.57 -8.72
N GLU A 246 4.06 -10.13 -7.47
CA GLU A 246 2.98 -10.52 -6.59
C GLU A 246 2.22 -9.29 -6.15
N HIS A 247 0.97 -9.19 -6.55
CA HIS A 247 0.17 -8.01 -6.27
C HIS A 247 -1.29 -8.35 -5.94
N ALA A 248 -1.88 -7.54 -5.06
CA ALA A 248 -3.31 -7.59 -4.78
C ALA A 248 -4.13 -7.28 -6.05
N TYR A 249 -3.77 -6.20 -6.75
CA TYR A 249 -4.50 -5.71 -7.91
C TYR A 249 -3.56 -5.31 -9.04
N LEU A 250 -3.84 -5.86 -10.23
CA LEU A 250 -3.14 -5.58 -11.47
C LEU A 250 -4.17 -5.26 -12.56
N SER A 251 -4.23 -4.01 -13.00
CA SER A 251 -5.17 -3.59 -14.06
C SER A 251 -4.69 -2.39 -14.87
N ASP A 252 -3.48 -1.87 -14.61
CA ASP A 252 -2.92 -0.78 -15.41
C ASP A 252 -2.56 -1.28 -16.82
N PRO A 253 -3.13 -0.70 -17.88
CA PRO A 253 -2.88 -1.17 -19.25
C PRO A 253 -1.41 -1.06 -19.67
N ALA A 254 -0.72 0.02 -19.28
CA ALA A 254 0.67 0.24 -19.67
C ALA A 254 1.59 -0.79 -19.00
N VAL A 255 1.35 -1.11 -17.71
CA VAL A 255 2.10 -2.15 -17.00
C VAL A 255 1.88 -3.52 -17.64
N ILE A 256 0.62 -3.87 -17.99
CA ILE A 256 0.31 -5.14 -18.66
C ILE A 256 1.02 -5.23 -20.01
N ASP A 257 1.00 -4.16 -20.82
CA ASP A 257 1.65 -4.12 -22.13
C ASP A 257 3.17 -4.19 -22.01
N LEU A 258 3.78 -3.58 -20.97
CA LEU A 258 5.20 -3.73 -20.67
C LEU A 258 5.56 -5.19 -20.31
N LEU A 259 4.79 -5.87 -19.48
CA LEU A 259 5.02 -7.27 -19.12
C LEU A 259 4.96 -8.18 -20.35
N ILE A 260 3.96 -7.97 -21.23
CA ILE A 260 3.83 -8.71 -22.49
C ILE A 260 5.05 -8.45 -23.38
N ARG A 261 5.45 -7.19 -23.56
CA ARG A 261 6.61 -6.80 -24.37
C ARG A 261 7.89 -7.45 -23.84
N GLN A 262 8.15 -7.37 -22.53
CA GLN A 262 9.34 -7.98 -21.93
C GLN A 262 9.36 -9.49 -22.13
N SER A 263 8.22 -10.15 -22.00
CA SER A 263 8.11 -11.59 -22.25
C SER A 263 8.40 -11.94 -23.73
N ILE A 264 7.93 -11.14 -24.68
CA ILE A 264 8.25 -11.33 -26.12
C ILE A 264 9.75 -11.11 -26.38
N LEU A 265 10.42 -10.23 -25.66
CA LEU A 265 11.86 -10.00 -25.72
C LEU A 265 12.69 -11.09 -25.02
N GLY A 266 12.04 -12.13 -24.47
CA GLY A 266 12.72 -13.28 -23.86
C GLY A 266 12.93 -13.16 -22.35
N ILE A 267 12.47 -12.11 -21.70
CA ILE A 267 12.50 -11.96 -20.23
C ILE A 267 11.47 -12.92 -19.61
N ARG A 268 11.88 -13.67 -18.60
CA ARG A 268 10.96 -14.56 -17.86
C ARG A 268 10.01 -13.74 -17.00
N VAL A 269 8.73 -13.77 -17.33
CA VAL A 269 7.68 -13.02 -16.59
C VAL A 269 6.81 -13.99 -15.80
N THR A 270 6.74 -13.80 -14.49
CA THR A 270 5.89 -14.56 -13.56
C THR A 270 4.99 -13.57 -12.79
N VAL A 271 3.70 -13.85 -12.80
CA VAL A 271 2.69 -13.03 -12.09
C VAL A 271 1.92 -13.91 -11.13
N ILE A 272 1.85 -13.51 -9.87
CA ILE A 272 1.12 -14.17 -8.79
C ILE A 272 -0.02 -13.26 -8.38
N LEU A 273 -1.26 -13.73 -8.49
CA LEU A 273 -2.47 -13.02 -8.08
C LEU A 273 -3.32 -13.94 -7.20
N SER A 274 -4.22 -13.34 -6.42
CA SER A 274 -5.17 -14.11 -5.61
C SER A 274 -6.15 -14.87 -6.50
N GLU A 275 -6.49 -16.10 -6.13
CA GLU A 275 -7.61 -16.82 -6.73
C GLU A 275 -8.94 -16.15 -6.40
N HIS A 276 -9.07 -15.64 -5.17
CA HIS A 276 -10.21 -14.88 -4.69
C HIS A 276 -9.74 -13.53 -4.18
N VAL A 277 -10.40 -12.46 -4.62
CA VAL A 277 -10.09 -11.09 -4.20
C VAL A 277 -11.31 -10.45 -3.55
N ASN A 278 -11.06 -9.51 -2.66
CA ASN A 278 -12.10 -8.74 -1.97
C ASN A 278 -12.73 -7.66 -2.86
N VAL A 279 -11.94 -7.01 -3.72
CA VAL A 279 -12.35 -5.98 -4.68
C VAL A 279 -11.55 -6.15 -5.98
N HIS A 280 -11.93 -5.48 -7.06
CA HIS A 280 -11.25 -5.52 -8.37
C HIS A 280 -11.15 -6.93 -9.00
N HIS A 281 -12.07 -7.83 -8.69
CA HIS A 281 -12.05 -9.21 -9.18
C HIS A 281 -12.03 -9.27 -10.72
N TYR A 282 -12.95 -8.58 -11.37
CA TYR A 282 -13.05 -8.61 -12.83
C TYR A 282 -11.89 -7.88 -13.51
N ALA A 283 -11.33 -6.85 -12.87
CA ALA A 283 -10.14 -6.15 -13.36
C ALA A 283 -8.92 -7.09 -13.37
N ASN A 284 -8.69 -7.84 -12.28
CA ASN A 284 -7.64 -8.87 -12.23
C ASN A 284 -7.86 -9.98 -13.27
N MET A 285 -9.11 -10.46 -13.44
CA MET A 285 -9.44 -11.45 -14.47
C MET A 285 -9.10 -10.94 -15.88
N GLN A 286 -9.44 -9.69 -16.19
CA GLN A 286 -9.12 -9.07 -17.48
C GLN A 286 -7.61 -8.96 -17.69
N ALA A 287 -6.85 -8.59 -16.65
CA ALA A 287 -5.39 -8.54 -16.70
C ALA A 287 -4.79 -9.92 -17.01
N MET A 288 -5.23 -10.96 -16.29
CA MET A 288 -4.80 -12.35 -16.53
C MET A 288 -5.10 -12.80 -17.96
N ALA A 289 -6.31 -12.51 -18.46
CA ALA A 289 -6.70 -12.85 -19.84
C ALA A 289 -5.80 -12.15 -20.87
N ARG A 290 -5.49 -10.85 -20.66
CA ARG A 290 -4.60 -10.09 -21.56
C ARG A 290 -3.16 -10.62 -21.53
N LEU A 291 -2.61 -10.90 -20.33
CA LEU A 291 -1.26 -11.43 -20.18
C LEU A 291 -1.09 -12.76 -20.93
N LEU A 292 -1.99 -13.73 -20.70
CA LEU A 292 -1.95 -15.05 -21.32
C LEU A 292 -2.25 -15.02 -22.83
N ALA A 293 -3.07 -14.09 -23.31
CA ALA A 293 -3.30 -13.89 -24.73
C ALA A 293 -2.13 -13.16 -25.41
N GLY A 294 -1.41 -12.30 -24.70
CA GLY A 294 -0.32 -11.48 -25.23
C GLY A 294 1.00 -12.24 -25.39
N SER A 295 1.27 -13.22 -24.52
CA SER A 295 2.46 -14.07 -24.61
C SER A 295 2.24 -15.40 -23.90
N SER A 296 2.47 -16.51 -24.61
CA SER A 296 2.42 -17.86 -24.05
C SER A 296 3.58 -18.18 -23.10
N ALA A 297 4.61 -17.35 -23.05
CA ALA A 297 5.77 -17.51 -22.16
C ALA A 297 5.53 -16.87 -20.78
N ILE A 298 4.47 -16.05 -20.61
CA ILE A 298 4.10 -15.51 -19.30
C ILE A 298 3.52 -16.62 -18.43
N GLN A 299 4.03 -16.73 -17.22
CA GLN A 299 3.49 -17.63 -16.21
C GLN A 299 2.59 -16.86 -15.25
N VAL A 300 1.35 -17.29 -15.11
CA VAL A 300 0.40 -16.74 -14.15
C VAL A 300 0.07 -17.80 -13.12
N PHE A 301 0.16 -17.44 -11.83
CA PHE A 301 -0.15 -18.31 -10.72
C PHE A 301 -1.28 -17.72 -9.89
N LEU A 302 -2.19 -18.59 -9.43
CA LEU A 302 -3.30 -18.24 -8.56
C LEU A 302 -3.03 -18.74 -7.15
N PHE A 303 -2.80 -17.82 -6.23
CA PHE A 303 -2.60 -18.08 -4.82
C PHE A 303 -3.94 -18.42 -4.14
N PRO A 304 -4.03 -19.45 -3.31
CA PRO A 304 -5.30 -19.94 -2.76
C PRO A 304 -5.94 -19.02 -1.73
N GLY A 305 -5.20 -18.04 -1.20
CA GLY A 305 -5.69 -17.04 -0.25
C GLY A 305 -5.83 -15.65 -0.88
N ILE A 306 -6.06 -14.66 -0.03
CA ILE A 306 -6.05 -13.26 -0.45
C ILE A 306 -4.63 -12.71 -0.30
N ILE A 307 -3.99 -12.40 -1.42
CA ILE A 307 -2.79 -11.57 -1.45
C ILE A 307 -3.22 -10.11 -1.31
N HIS A 308 -2.60 -9.43 -0.36
CA HIS A 308 -2.66 -7.98 -0.26
C HIS A 308 -1.25 -7.37 -0.32
N GLY A 309 -0.22 -8.19 -0.41
CA GLY A 309 1.16 -7.80 -0.71
C GLY A 309 1.30 -7.12 -2.07
N LYS A 310 2.29 -6.27 -2.21
CA LYS A 310 2.65 -5.55 -3.43
C LYS A 310 4.16 -5.63 -3.57
N ILE A 311 4.61 -6.66 -4.30
CA ILE A 311 6.02 -7.01 -4.43
C ILE A 311 6.36 -7.19 -5.90
N MET A 312 7.43 -6.53 -6.34
CA MET A 312 8.06 -6.78 -7.63
C MET A 312 9.52 -7.16 -7.38
N LEU A 313 9.96 -8.26 -7.96
CA LEU A 313 11.35 -8.71 -7.93
C LEU A 313 11.88 -8.76 -9.37
N ILE A 314 12.91 -7.98 -9.64
CA ILE A 314 13.55 -7.86 -10.95
C ILE A 314 14.95 -8.47 -10.89
N ASP A 315 15.26 -9.35 -11.82
CA ASP A 315 16.57 -10.00 -12.00
C ASP A 315 17.12 -10.61 -10.71
N HIS A 316 16.25 -11.10 -9.85
CA HIS A 316 16.56 -11.69 -8.53
C HIS A 316 17.35 -10.78 -7.58
N ARG A 317 17.50 -9.48 -7.86
CA ARG A 317 18.38 -8.55 -7.16
C ARG A 317 17.76 -7.21 -6.78
N ARG A 318 16.71 -6.76 -7.49
CA ARG A 318 16.01 -5.50 -7.22
C ARG A 318 14.59 -5.81 -6.76
N VAL A 319 14.22 -5.26 -5.62
CA VAL A 319 12.87 -5.41 -5.07
C VAL A 319 12.21 -4.05 -4.94
N PHE A 320 11.01 -3.94 -5.46
CA PHE A 320 10.10 -2.82 -5.22
C PHE A 320 8.89 -3.34 -4.42
N ALA A 321 8.64 -2.77 -3.25
CA ALA A 321 7.52 -3.20 -2.41
C ALA A 321 6.98 -2.05 -1.55
N GLY A 322 5.70 -2.13 -1.17
CA GLY A 322 5.07 -1.11 -0.32
C GLY A 322 3.56 -1.07 -0.42
N SER A 323 2.98 0.12 -0.54
CA SER A 323 1.53 0.31 -0.56
C SER A 323 0.91 0.38 -1.96
N ALA A 324 1.69 0.67 -3.02
CA ALA A 324 1.19 0.91 -4.36
C ALA A 324 0.72 -0.37 -5.05
N ASN A 325 -0.50 -0.35 -5.57
CA ASN A 325 -1.02 -1.37 -6.47
C ASN A 325 -0.70 -1.04 -7.94
N LEU A 326 -0.83 -2.02 -8.83
CA LEU A 326 -0.60 -1.86 -10.26
C LEU A 326 -1.89 -1.51 -11.01
N PHE A 327 -2.55 -0.44 -10.59
CA PHE A 327 -3.64 0.20 -11.33
C PHE A 327 -3.42 1.72 -11.41
N SER A 328 -3.98 2.37 -12.43
CA SER A 328 -3.57 3.74 -12.82
C SER A 328 -3.70 4.76 -11.68
N GLN A 329 -4.77 4.72 -10.84
CA GLN A 329 -4.89 5.71 -9.77
C GLN A 329 -3.79 5.53 -8.70
N SER A 330 -3.44 4.29 -8.34
CA SER A 330 -2.37 4.02 -7.39
C SER A 330 -1.01 4.47 -7.93
N LEU A 331 -0.77 4.25 -9.23
CA LEU A 331 0.48 4.67 -9.86
C LEU A 331 0.59 6.19 -10.03
N ASP A 332 -0.54 6.90 -10.31
CA ASP A 332 -0.49 8.30 -10.76
C ASP A 332 -0.98 9.32 -9.74
N THR A 333 -2.04 9.00 -8.98
CA THR A 333 -2.80 10.02 -8.24
C THR A 333 -2.90 9.77 -6.75
N MET A 334 -2.94 8.51 -6.31
CA MET A 334 -2.99 8.18 -4.89
C MET A 334 -1.66 8.49 -4.22
N GLY A 335 -1.72 8.90 -2.96
CA GLY A 335 -0.55 8.96 -2.11
C GLY A 335 -0.09 7.54 -1.78
N GLU A 336 1.14 7.20 -2.13
CA GLU A 336 1.72 5.87 -1.96
C GLU A 336 3.14 5.98 -1.41
N VAL A 337 3.54 4.99 -0.64
CA VAL A 337 4.91 4.88 -0.11
C VAL A 337 5.43 3.48 -0.35
N ASN A 338 6.54 3.40 -1.06
CA ASN A 338 7.20 2.16 -1.41
C ASN A 338 8.69 2.26 -1.13
N VAL A 339 9.36 1.12 -1.10
CA VAL A 339 10.81 1.03 -1.05
C VAL A 339 11.34 0.30 -2.27
N LEU A 340 12.41 0.83 -2.84
CA LEU A 340 13.25 0.11 -3.80
C LEU A 340 14.52 -0.33 -3.07
N ILE A 341 14.77 -1.65 -3.09
CA ILE A 341 15.94 -2.29 -2.49
C ILE A 341 16.78 -2.88 -3.60
N GLU A 342 18.02 -2.43 -3.71
CA GLU A 342 18.98 -2.87 -4.73
C GLU A 342 20.26 -3.37 -4.07
N GLY A 343 20.83 -4.46 -4.59
CA GLY A 343 22.19 -4.96 -4.34
C GLY A 343 22.74 -5.05 -2.91
N GLY A 344 22.68 -3.96 -2.16
CA GLY A 344 23.36 -3.82 -0.85
C GLY A 344 22.67 -4.53 0.32
N ASN A 345 21.36 -4.75 0.27
CA ASN A 345 20.61 -5.38 1.37
C ASN A 345 20.21 -6.83 1.05
N ARG A 346 21.23 -7.68 0.89
CA ARG A 346 21.07 -9.09 0.48
C ARG A 346 20.06 -9.87 1.32
N ARG A 347 19.95 -9.56 2.64
CA ARG A 347 19.05 -10.28 3.55
C ARG A 347 17.59 -9.96 3.26
N ALA A 348 17.23 -8.70 3.03
CA ALA A 348 15.85 -8.31 2.69
C ALA A 348 15.44 -8.82 1.31
N VAL A 349 16.31 -8.67 0.30
CA VAL A 349 16.08 -9.23 -1.05
C VAL A 349 15.91 -10.73 -1.00
N TRP A 350 16.80 -11.46 -0.31
CA TRP A 350 16.70 -12.91 -0.13
C TRP A 350 15.37 -13.30 0.55
N ARG A 351 14.97 -12.58 1.60
CA ARG A 351 13.71 -12.87 2.31
C ARG A 351 12.50 -12.71 1.41
N LEU A 352 12.42 -11.62 0.63
CA LEU A 352 11.30 -11.39 -0.30
C LEU A 352 11.33 -12.38 -1.48
N LYS A 353 12.50 -12.72 -1.99
CA LYS A 353 12.65 -13.80 -2.98
C LYS A 353 12.13 -15.13 -2.44
N GLU A 354 12.43 -15.47 -1.19
CA GLU A 354 11.93 -16.70 -0.57
C GLU A 354 10.41 -16.68 -0.36
N VAL A 355 9.82 -15.52 0.01
CA VAL A 355 8.36 -15.33 0.06
C VAL A 355 7.75 -15.67 -1.29
N LEU A 356 8.17 -14.98 -2.35
CA LEU A 356 7.64 -15.21 -3.71
C LEU A 356 7.82 -16.65 -4.19
N ARG A 357 8.96 -17.30 -3.84
CA ARG A 357 9.19 -18.71 -4.17
C ARG A 357 8.19 -19.63 -3.47
N GLN A 358 7.92 -19.40 -2.19
CA GLN A 358 6.94 -20.19 -1.43
C GLN A 358 5.52 -19.96 -1.93
N ASP A 359 5.20 -18.74 -2.34
CA ASP A 359 3.87 -18.42 -2.85
C ASP A 359 3.62 -19.02 -4.23
N ILE A 360 4.63 -19.08 -5.11
CA ILE A 360 4.55 -19.86 -6.34
C ILE A 360 4.29 -21.35 -6.05
N LEU A 361 5.02 -21.95 -5.08
CA LEU A 361 4.85 -23.35 -4.73
C LEU A 361 3.47 -23.69 -4.15
N ARG A 362 2.84 -22.71 -3.50
CA ARG A 362 1.48 -22.84 -2.91
C ARG A 362 0.37 -22.52 -3.90
N SER A 363 0.72 -21.90 -5.01
CA SER A 363 -0.23 -21.44 -6.03
C SER A 363 -0.44 -22.49 -7.11
N ARG A 364 -1.60 -22.45 -7.75
CA ARG A 364 -1.84 -23.25 -8.95
C ARG A 364 -1.55 -22.42 -10.21
N PRO A 365 -0.95 -23.02 -11.25
CA PRO A 365 -0.74 -22.32 -12.52
C PRO A 365 -2.07 -22.10 -13.23
N LEU A 366 -2.23 -20.93 -13.86
CA LEU A 366 -3.34 -20.62 -14.74
C LEU A 366 -2.87 -20.86 -16.19
N THR A 367 -3.32 -21.98 -16.79
CA THR A 367 -2.85 -22.44 -18.10
C THR A 367 -3.67 -21.91 -19.28
N SER A 368 -4.82 -21.33 -19.02
CA SER A 368 -5.69 -20.76 -20.05
C SER A 368 -6.32 -19.44 -19.58
N PRO A 369 -6.56 -18.49 -20.48
CA PRO A 369 -7.21 -17.23 -20.13
C PRO A 369 -8.56 -17.47 -19.45
N PRO A 370 -8.91 -16.75 -18.37
CA PRO A 370 -10.23 -16.85 -17.77
C PRO A 370 -11.32 -16.37 -18.75
N THR A 371 -12.45 -17.07 -18.73
CA THR A 371 -13.58 -16.72 -19.60
C THR A 371 -14.20 -15.40 -19.15
N MET A 372 -14.21 -14.43 -20.06
CA MET A 372 -14.77 -13.10 -19.82
C MET A 372 -16.09 -12.92 -20.61
N THR A 373 -17.22 -12.86 -19.91
CA THR A 373 -18.50 -12.49 -20.50
C THR A 373 -18.56 -10.99 -20.81
N PHE A 374 -19.55 -10.56 -21.58
CA PHE A 374 -19.77 -9.12 -21.81
C PHE A 374 -19.96 -8.36 -20.49
N VAL A 375 -20.73 -8.93 -19.56
CA VAL A 375 -20.97 -8.33 -18.23
C VAL A 375 -19.68 -8.24 -17.42
N SER A 376 -18.85 -9.30 -17.37
CA SER A 376 -17.60 -9.29 -16.65
C SER A 376 -16.59 -8.29 -17.26
N ARG A 377 -16.56 -8.11 -18.58
CA ARG A 377 -15.75 -7.07 -19.23
C ARG A 377 -16.22 -5.67 -18.88
N TRP A 378 -17.53 -5.45 -18.81
CA TRP A 378 -18.10 -4.17 -18.39
C TRP A 378 -17.81 -3.87 -16.91
N LEU A 379 -17.92 -4.87 -16.03
CA LEU A 379 -17.55 -4.75 -14.61
C LEU A 379 -16.04 -4.48 -14.45
N ALA A 380 -15.19 -5.14 -15.22
CA ALA A 380 -13.75 -4.87 -15.25
C ALA A 380 -13.44 -3.44 -15.69
N TRP A 381 -14.18 -2.90 -16.66
CA TRP A 381 -14.05 -1.49 -17.08
C TRP A 381 -14.45 -0.53 -15.96
N LEU A 382 -15.43 -0.88 -15.13
CA LEU A 382 -15.78 -0.16 -13.91
C LEU A 382 -14.80 -0.39 -12.76
N ARG A 383 -13.79 -1.23 -12.96
CA ARG A 383 -12.78 -1.64 -11.93
C ARG A 383 -13.37 -2.35 -10.72
N LEU A 384 -14.40 -3.15 -10.93
CA LEU A 384 -15.04 -4.01 -9.92
C LEU A 384 -14.45 -5.43 -9.91
#